data_f69ae9a4ea620c7320c1326ffb2ae661
#
_entry.id   f69ae9a4ea620c7320c1326ffb2ae661
#
_cell.length_a   1.000
_cell.length_b   1.000
_cell.length_c   1.000
_cell.angle_alpha   90.00
_cell.angle_beta   90.00
_cell.angle_gamma   90.00
#
_symmetry.space_group_name_H-M   'P 1'
#
loop_
_entity.id
_entity.type
_entity.pdbx_description
1 polymer ?
#
loop_
_entity_poly.entity_id
_entity_poly.type
_entity_poly.pdbx_seq_one_letter_code
_entity_poly.pdbx_strand_id
1 'polypeptide(L)'
;MTAPRWSRRASFTWLAGGYLAAFAAAWVALAFVPEGFDSFWAVAIADLAATLVIFAFSRGLKCSSMYDAYWSVAPIVIVFYWVFRAEEAVNPVRAGAVLFLVTWWGVRLTYNWARSWPGLHHTDWRYLIMQEKAPKLWFFADLFGIHLFPTVEVLLALGGAWVALTQGSDPLSWIDALALVVTAGAITIETVADQQLVAFAKVKRPGEIIKTGLWAYSRHPNYFGELGFWWGLYLFGLAGDPSYYWTVVGPLMMTGMFLGVSIPWMAGGFGSAVLESLADAGA
;
A
#
# COMPACT_ATOMS: atom_id res chain seq x y z
N MET A 1 24.44 -19.49 -14.93
CA MET A 1 23.56 -18.34 -14.63
C MET A 1 24.35 -17.06 -14.94
N THR A 2 23.88 -16.21 -15.83
CA THR A 2 24.50 -14.91 -16.10
C THR A 2 24.28 -14.02 -14.87
N ALA A 3 25.33 -13.30 -14.43
CA ALA A 3 25.23 -12.36 -13.32
C ALA A 3 24.08 -11.35 -13.56
N PRO A 4 23.32 -10.97 -12.54
CA PRO A 4 22.23 -10.02 -12.69
C PRO A 4 22.77 -8.69 -13.26
N ARG A 5 22.06 -8.10 -14.23
CA ARG A 5 22.44 -6.85 -14.91
C ARG A 5 22.67 -5.68 -13.92
N TRP A 6 21.97 -5.70 -12.76
CA TRP A 6 22.03 -4.66 -11.74
C TRP A 6 22.35 -5.26 -10.38
N SER A 7 23.31 -4.69 -9.64
CA SER A 7 23.50 -5.01 -8.23
C SER A 7 22.26 -4.52 -7.43
N ARG A 8 22.06 -5.09 -6.24
CA ARG A 8 20.96 -4.64 -5.34
C ARG A 8 21.08 -3.16 -5.00
N ARG A 9 22.29 -2.63 -4.76
CA ARG A 9 22.51 -1.19 -4.52
C ARG A 9 22.10 -0.34 -5.71
N ALA A 10 22.53 -0.69 -6.92
CA ALA A 10 22.14 0.01 -8.13
C ALA A 10 20.62 -0.06 -8.38
N SER A 11 19.98 -1.18 -8.05
CA SER A 11 18.52 -1.34 -8.13
C SER A 11 17.79 -0.36 -7.21
N PHE A 12 18.24 -0.21 -5.94
CA PHE A 12 17.67 0.78 -5.04
C PHE A 12 17.94 2.22 -5.47
N THR A 13 19.09 2.50 -6.10
CA THR A 13 19.36 3.83 -6.67
C THR A 13 18.38 4.16 -7.81
N TRP A 14 18.11 3.22 -8.71
CA TRP A 14 17.13 3.40 -9.76
C TRP A 14 15.70 3.54 -9.21
N LEU A 15 15.34 2.74 -8.20
CA LEU A 15 14.04 2.86 -7.51
C LEU A 15 13.88 4.25 -6.88
N ALA A 16 14.87 4.70 -6.11
CA ALA A 16 14.85 6.01 -5.47
C ALA A 16 14.77 7.15 -6.51
N GLY A 17 15.54 7.04 -7.60
CA GLY A 17 15.47 7.99 -8.72
C GLY A 17 14.09 8.04 -9.37
N GLY A 18 13.47 6.88 -9.59
CA GLY A 18 12.10 6.78 -10.11
C GLY A 18 11.07 7.42 -9.17
N TYR A 19 11.17 7.17 -7.86
CA TYR A 19 10.26 7.77 -6.87
C TYR A 19 10.46 9.28 -6.74
N LEU A 20 11.70 9.77 -6.75
CA LEU A 20 11.97 11.22 -6.77
C LEU A 20 11.39 11.89 -8.02
N ALA A 21 11.56 11.26 -9.19
CA ALA A 21 10.96 11.75 -10.43
C ALA A 21 9.42 11.73 -10.39
N ALA A 22 8.83 10.68 -9.82
CA ALA A 22 7.38 10.55 -9.63
C ALA A 22 6.83 11.66 -8.71
N PHE A 23 7.45 11.89 -7.56
CA PHE A 23 7.02 12.95 -6.64
C PHE A 23 7.28 14.36 -7.22
N ALA A 24 8.33 14.55 -8.02
CA ALA A 24 8.52 15.79 -8.77
C ALA A 24 7.39 16.00 -9.78
N ALA A 25 6.95 14.96 -10.49
CA ALA A 25 5.82 15.04 -11.41
C ALA A 25 4.51 15.33 -10.69
N ALA A 26 4.27 14.71 -9.51
CA ALA A 26 3.14 15.02 -8.64
C ALA A 26 3.14 16.50 -8.22
N TRP A 27 4.28 17.01 -7.79
CA TRP A 27 4.43 18.43 -7.42
C TRP A 27 4.16 19.37 -8.58
N VAL A 28 4.68 19.05 -9.78
CA VAL A 28 4.38 19.80 -11.00
C VAL A 28 2.89 19.74 -11.33
N ALA A 29 2.25 18.57 -11.22
CA ALA A 29 0.82 18.44 -11.46
C ALA A 29 0.00 19.32 -10.50
N LEU A 30 0.37 19.37 -9.22
CA LEU A 30 -0.26 20.23 -8.21
C LEU A 30 -0.12 21.73 -8.54
N ALA A 31 0.97 22.15 -9.19
CA ALA A 31 1.17 23.54 -9.59
C ALA A 31 0.18 24.02 -10.68
N PHE A 32 -0.44 23.10 -11.41
CA PHE A 32 -1.48 23.39 -12.40
C PHE A 32 -2.90 23.26 -11.85
N VAL A 33 -3.06 22.81 -10.60
CA VAL A 33 -4.38 22.71 -9.95
C VAL A 33 -4.80 24.13 -9.53
N PRO A 34 -6.03 24.59 -9.88
CA PRO A 34 -6.53 25.91 -9.49
C PRO A 34 -6.59 26.11 -7.97
N GLU A 35 -6.43 27.37 -7.54
CA GLU A 35 -6.67 27.73 -6.14
C GLU A 35 -8.12 27.41 -5.74
N GLY A 36 -8.32 26.88 -4.53
CA GLY A 36 -9.63 26.47 -4.04
C GLY A 36 -10.15 25.13 -4.58
N PHE A 37 -9.34 24.43 -5.43
CA PHE A 37 -9.69 23.09 -5.86
C PHE A 37 -9.62 22.12 -4.68
N ASP A 38 -10.59 21.20 -4.63
CA ASP A 38 -10.67 20.23 -3.54
C ASP A 38 -9.39 19.39 -3.40
N SER A 39 -8.87 19.28 -2.17
CA SER A 39 -7.57 18.69 -1.90
C SER A 39 -7.50 17.18 -2.16
N PHE A 40 -8.64 16.47 -2.09
CA PHE A 40 -8.70 15.04 -2.44
C PHE A 40 -8.48 14.84 -3.95
N TRP A 41 -9.18 15.63 -4.77
CA TRP A 41 -9.05 15.55 -6.22
C TRP A 41 -7.71 16.11 -6.73
N ALA A 42 -7.17 17.11 -6.05
CA ALA A 42 -5.82 17.60 -6.32
C ALA A 42 -4.78 16.48 -6.15
N VAL A 43 -4.87 15.74 -5.05
CA VAL A 43 -4.02 14.57 -4.79
C VAL A 43 -4.28 13.46 -5.80
N ALA A 44 -5.53 13.21 -6.20
CA ALA A 44 -5.85 12.23 -7.24
C ALA A 44 -5.09 12.50 -8.55
N ILE A 45 -5.09 13.75 -9.00
CA ILE A 45 -4.35 14.16 -10.21
C ILE A 45 -2.84 13.98 -10.02
N ALA A 46 -2.31 14.38 -8.87
CA ALA A 46 -0.89 14.28 -8.55
C ALA A 46 -0.41 12.83 -8.46
N ASP A 47 -1.17 11.96 -7.79
CA ASP A 47 -0.84 10.55 -7.61
C ASP A 47 -0.94 9.77 -8.93
N LEU A 48 -1.91 10.10 -9.77
CA LEU A 48 -1.98 9.56 -11.15
C LEU A 48 -0.75 9.98 -11.97
N ALA A 49 -0.33 11.24 -11.90
CA ALA A 49 0.87 11.70 -12.60
C ALA A 49 2.12 10.97 -12.11
N ALA A 50 2.28 10.82 -10.78
CA ALA A 50 3.38 10.06 -10.18
C ALA A 50 3.35 8.59 -10.61
N THR A 51 2.18 7.95 -10.59
CA THR A 51 2.00 6.55 -11.01
C THR A 51 2.41 6.33 -12.47
N LEU A 52 2.07 7.25 -13.37
CA LEU A 52 2.50 7.17 -14.77
C LEU A 52 4.02 7.26 -14.94
N VAL A 53 4.69 8.06 -14.10
CA VAL A 53 6.16 8.13 -14.08
C VAL A 53 6.74 6.79 -13.57
N ILE A 54 6.22 6.23 -12.46
CA ILE A 54 6.66 4.90 -11.98
C ILE A 54 6.43 3.83 -13.05
N PHE A 55 5.28 3.86 -13.73
CA PHE A 55 5.01 2.96 -14.85
C PHE A 55 6.05 3.09 -15.97
N ALA A 56 6.43 4.32 -16.35
CA ALA A 56 7.46 4.55 -17.37
C ALA A 56 8.82 3.97 -16.95
N PHE A 57 9.23 4.14 -15.67
CA PHE A 57 10.43 3.51 -15.11
C PHE A 57 10.33 1.98 -15.10
N SER A 58 9.19 1.43 -14.65
CA SER A 58 8.93 -0.01 -14.64
C SER A 58 9.07 -0.62 -16.03
N ARG A 59 8.53 0.05 -17.05
CA ARG A 59 8.64 -0.37 -18.45
C ARG A 59 10.07 -0.27 -18.98
N GLY A 60 10.75 0.84 -18.72
CA GLY A 60 12.13 1.09 -19.15
C GLY A 60 13.12 0.08 -18.54
N LEU A 61 12.94 -0.26 -17.27
CA LEU A 61 13.78 -1.19 -16.53
C LEU A 61 13.29 -2.65 -16.59
N LYS A 62 12.12 -2.89 -17.21
CA LYS A 62 11.46 -4.20 -17.35
C LYS A 62 11.19 -4.87 -15.99
N CYS A 63 10.76 -4.10 -15.00
CA CYS A 63 10.49 -4.57 -13.65
C CYS A 63 9.26 -3.86 -13.08
N SER A 64 8.07 -4.46 -13.20
CA SER A 64 6.82 -3.90 -12.66
C SER A 64 6.82 -3.89 -11.13
N SER A 65 7.66 -4.70 -10.47
CA SER A 65 7.85 -4.68 -9.01
C SER A 65 8.46 -3.38 -8.46
N MET A 66 8.82 -2.42 -9.30
CA MET A 66 9.11 -1.05 -8.86
C MET A 66 7.90 -0.37 -8.23
N TYR A 67 6.69 -0.79 -8.59
CA TYR A 67 5.46 -0.28 -8.01
C TYR A 67 5.17 -0.88 -6.62
N ASP A 68 5.72 -2.04 -6.28
CA ASP A 68 5.36 -2.80 -5.07
C ASP A 68 5.56 -2.04 -3.76
N ALA A 69 6.52 -1.12 -3.66
CA ALA A 69 6.67 -0.26 -2.50
C ALA A 69 5.99 1.11 -2.69
N TYR A 70 5.61 1.49 -3.90
CA TYR A 70 5.00 2.79 -4.17
C TYR A 70 3.71 2.98 -3.39
N TRP A 71 2.82 1.99 -3.40
CA TRP A 71 1.52 2.05 -2.74
C TRP A 71 1.59 2.13 -1.20
N SER A 72 2.75 1.90 -0.57
CA SER A 72 2.98 2.14 0.85
C SER A 72 3.78 3.42 1.14
N VAL A 73 4.52 3.95 0.15
CA VAL A 73 5.27 5.21 0.27
C VAL A 73 4.40 6.41 -0.07
N ALA A 74 3.61 6.34 -1.15
CA ALA A 74 2.73 7.43 -1.58
C ALA A 74 1.75 7.89 -0.49
N PRO A 75 1.06 7.00 0.27
CA PRO A 75 0.19 7.40 1.38
C PRO A 75 0.87 8.28 2.42
N ILE A 76 2.14 8.01 2.75
CA ILE A 76 2.89 8.84 3.69
C ILE A 76 3.02 10.27 3.14
N VAL A 77 3.44 10.40 1.88
CA VAL A 77 3.59 11.72 1.23
C VAL A 77 2.25 12.44 1.15
N ILE A 78 1.18 11.72 0.82
CA ILE A 78 -0.18 12.26 0.69
C ILE A 78 -0.69 12.81 2.02
N VAL A 79 -0.57 12.06 3.13
CA VAL A 79 -1.07 12.54 4.43
C VAL A 79 -0.28 13.73 4.94
N PHE A 80 1.04 13.81 4.68
CA PHE A 80 1.83 15.01 4.97
C PHE A 80 1.35 16.20 4.14
N TYR A 81 1.08 16.02 2.84
CA TYR A 81 0.53 17.08 2.00
C TYR A 81 -0.81 17.59 2.54
N TRP A 82 -1.73 16.72 2.92
CA TRP A 82 -3.02 17.11 3.50
C TRP A 82 -2.87 17.86 4.81
N VAL A 83 -1.95 17.46 5.70
CA VAL A 83 -1.66 18.21 6.92
C VAL A 83 -1.16 19.63 6.62
N PHE A 84 -0.31 19.81 5.60
CA PHE A 84 0.15 21.14 5.16
C PHE A 84 -0.96 21.99 4.52
N ARG A 85 -2.00 21.35 4.01
CA ARG A 85 -3.17 22.03 3.40
C ARG A 85 -4.36 22.11 4.35
N ALA A 86 -4.24 21.56 5.55
CA ALA A 86 -5.30 21.58 6.55
C ALA A 86 -5.65 23.01 6.96
N GLU A 87 -6.93 23.29 7.12
CA GLU A 87 -7.42 24.52 7.72
C GLU A 87 -7.27 24.44 9.25
N GLU A 88 -7.26 25.61 9.93
CA GLU A 88 -7.10 25.68 11.40
C GLU A 88 -8.23 24.98 12.17
N ALA A 89 -9.37 24.74 11.53
CA ALA A 89 -10.52 24.08 12.12
C ALA A 89 -10.35 22.58 12.42
N VAL A 90 -9.32 21.92 11.86
CA VAL A 90 -9.11 20.47 12.03
C VAL A 90 -8.63 20.15 13.44
N ASN A 91 -9.18 19.08 14.05
CA ASN A 91 -8.75 18.63 15.38
C ASN A 91 -7.30 18.11 15.36
N PRO A 92 -6.34 18.79 16.03
CA PRO A 92 -4.92 18.47 15.92
C PRO A 92 -4.54 17.10 16.52
N VAL A 93 -5.28 16.61 17.50
CA VAL A 93 -5.02 15.30 18.14
C VAL A 93 -5.40 14.19 17.19
N ARG A 94 -6.56 14.28 16.54
CA ARG A 94 -7.00 13.34 15.50
C ARG A 94 -6.03 13.35 14.32
N ALA A 95 -5.68 14.54 13.83
CA ALA A 95 -4.76 14.70 12.71
C ALA A 95 -3.37 14.09 13.03
N GLY A 96 -2.83 14.33 14.22
CA GLY A 96 -1.58 13.76 14.69
C GLY A 96 -1.64 12.23 14.80
N ALA A 97 -2.76 11.68 15.30
CA ALA A 97 -2.94 10.22 15.36
C ALA A 97 -2.97 9.57 13.98
N VAL A 98 -3.73 10.12 13.04
CA VAL A 98 -3.82 9.63 11.65
C VAL A 98 -2.46 9.71 10.97
N LEU A 99 -1.77 10.86 11.07
CA LEU A 99 -0.44 11.05 10.49
C LEU A 99 0.56 10.02 11.02
N PHE A 100 0.57 9.80 12.33
CA PHE A 100 1.45 8.82 12.97
C PHE A 100 1.14 7.40 12.50
N LEU A 101 -0.14 6.99 12.50
CA LEU A 101 -0.55 5.63 12.17
C LEU A 101 -0.30 5.29 10.69
N VAL A 102 -0.59 6.21 9.76
CA VAL A 102 -0.29 6.00 8.34
C VAL A 102 1.21 5.94 8.10
N THR A 103 1.99 6.80 8.77
CA THR A 103 3.45 6.76 8.68
C THR A 103 4.01 5.45 9.23
N TRP A 104 3.54 4.99 10.39
CA TRP A 104 3.97 3.73 10.99
C TRP A 104 3.64 2.54 10.08
N TRP A 105 2.40 2.44 9.59
CA TRP A 105 1.97 1.40 8.65
C TRP A 105 2.83 1.41 7.38
N GLY A 106 2.98 2.55 6.72
CA GLY A 106 3.67 2.66 5.45
C GLY A 106 5.19 2.40 5.56
N VAL A 107 5.85 2.93 6.61
CA VAL A 107 7.27 2.67 6.88
C VAL A 107 7.52 1.18 7.15
N ARG A 108 6.67 0.55 7.97
CA ARG A 108 6.77 -0.88 8.27
C ARG A 108 6.62 -1.72 7.01
N LEU A 109 5.60 -1.45 6.19
CA LEU A 109 5.31 -2.20 4.98
C LEU A 109 6.44 -2.04 3.95
N THR A 110 6.88 -0.79 3.73
CA THR A 110 8.03 -0.49 2.86
C THR A 110 9.30 -1.19 3.33
N TYR A 111 9.57 -1.20 4.65
CA TYR A 111 10.72 -1.91 5.22
C TYR A 111 10.62 -3.42 4.99
N ASN A 112 9.45 -4.03 5.21
CA ASN A 112 9.24 -5.46 4.96
C ASN A 112 9.51 -5.83 3.51
N TRP A 113 9.02 -5.02 2.56
CA TRP A 113 9.30 -5.19 1.15
C TRP A 113 10.79 -4.99 0.85
N ALA A 114 11.40 -3.88 1.31
CA ALA A 114 12.78 -3.53 0.99
C ALA A 114 13.79 -4.58 1.45
N ARG A 115 13.58 -5.20 2.63
CA ARG A 115 14.50 -6.23 3.13
C ARG A 115 14.49 -7.52 2.30
N SER A 116 13.37 -7.86 1.66
CA SER A 116 13.18 -9.08 0.88
C SER A 116 13.39 -8.87 -0.62
N TRP A 117 13.33 -7.62 -1.14
CA TRP A 117 13.49 -7.36 -2.56
C TRP A 117 14.96 -7.50 -3.01
N PRO A 118 15.27 -8.46 -3.91
CA PRO A 118 16.65 -8.70 -4.34
C PRO A 118 17.15 -7.68 -5.37
N GLY A 119 16.26 -6.94 -6.04
CA GLY A 119 16.58 -5.92 -7.03
C GLY A 119 15.77 -6.01 -8.31
N LEU A 120 16.11 -5.17 -9.30
CA LEU A 120 15.40 -5.01 -10.59
C LEU A 120 15.34 -6.28 -11.47
N HIS A 121 16.13 -7.29 -11.16
CA HIS A 121 16.08 -8.59 -11.85
C HIS A 121 14.96 -9.50 -11.33
N HIS A 122 14.30 -9.12 -10.24
CA HIS A 122 13.20 -9.85 -9.62
C HIS A 122 11.88 -9.15 -9.89
N THR A 123 10.96 -9.86 -10.49
CA THR A 123 9.57 -9.45 -10.70
C THR A 123 8.66 -10.37 -9.91
N ASP A 124 7.65 -9.80 -9.26
CA ASP A 124 6.65 -10.57 -8.50
C ASP A 124 6.04 -11.67 -9.40
N TRP A 125 5.92 -12.87 -8.87
CA TRP A 125 5.43 -14.04 -9.59
C TRP A 125 4.02 -13.85 -10.16
N ARG A 126 3.17 -13.05 -9.52
CA ARG A 126 1.82 -12.72 -10.00
C ARG A 126 1.89 -12.01 -11.34
N TYR A 127 2.83 -11.08 -11.50
CA TYR A 127 3.02 -10.32 -12.73
C TYR A 127 3.55 -11.20 -13.85
N LEU A 128 4.44 -12.17 -13.53
CA LEU A 128 4.94 -13.13 -14.52
C LEU A 128 3.80 -14.01 -15.05
N ILE A 129 2.90 -14.49 -14.18
CA ILE A 129 1.71 -15.26 -14.59
C ILE A 129 0.76 -14.40 -15.43
N MET A 130 0.52 -13.15 -15.06
CA MET A 130 -0.33 -12.24 -15.87
C MET A 130 0.28 -12.04 -17.26
N GLN A 131 1.59 -11.84 -17.34
CA GLN A 131 2.31 -11.68 -18.59
C GLN A 131 2.25 -12.94 -19.46
N GLU A 132 2.40 -14.12 -18.86
CA GLU A 132 2.33 -15.40 -19.57
C GLU A 132 0.92 -15.67 -20.11
N LYS A 133 -0.11 -15.41 -19.30
CA LYS A 133 -1.52 -15.63 -19.69
C LYS A 133 -2.03 -14.67 -20.75
N ALA A 134 -1.53 -13.43 -20.78
CA ALA A 134 -2.00 -12.39 -21.68
C ALA A 134 -0.85 -11.56 -22.31
N PRO A 135 0.09 -12.19 -23.06
CA PRO A 135 1.29 -11.51 -23.56
C PRO A 135 0.96 -10.35 -24.51
N LYS A 136 -0.10 -10.45 -25.31
CA LYS A 136 -0.54 -9.38 -26.22
C LYS A 136 -1.20 -8.20 -25.51
N LEU A 137 -1.77 -8.41 -24.34
CA LEU A 137 -2.44 -7.41 -23.51
C LEU A 137 -1.58 -6.96 -22.33
N TRP A 138 -0.33 -7.45 -22.25
CA TRP A 138 0.55 -7.19 -21.11
C TRP A 138 0.73 -5.70 -20.80
N PHE A 139 0.85 -4.85 -21.83
CA PHE A 139 0.94 -3.40 -21.63
C PHE A 139 -0.26 -2.86 -20.84
N PHE A 140 -1.47 -3.25 -21.19
CA PHE A 140 -2.69 -2.81 -20.53
C PHE A 140 -2.86 -3.46 -19.14
N ALA A 141 -2.52 -4.74 -19.00
CA ALA A 141 -2.55 -5.44 -17.72
C ALA A 141 -1.58 -4.82 -16.72
N ASP A 142 -0.37 -4.48 -17.16
CA ASP A 142 0.65 -3.80 -16.37
C ASP A 142 0.21 -2.39 -15.96
N LEU A 143 -0.25 -1.56 -16.93
CA LEU A 143 -0.70 -0.20 -16.64
C LEU A 143 -1.96 -0.17 -15.75
N PHE A 144 -3.02 -0.83 -16.16
CA PHE A 144 -4.31 -0.74 -15.48
C PHE A 144 -4.41 -1.65 -14.27
N GLY A 145 -3.89 -2.88 -14.33
CA GLY A 145 -4.03 -3.87 -13.26
C GLY A 145 -2.98 -3.73 -12.15
N ILE A 146 -1.74 -3.39 -12.49
CA ILE A 146 -0.64 -3.34 -11.52
C ILE A 146 -0.38 -1.94 -11.00
N HIS A 147 -0.51 -0.90 -11.85
CA HIS A 147 -0.17 0.47 -11.47
C HIS A 147 -1.42 1.30 -11.13
N LEU A 148 -2.35 1.49 -12.08
CA LEU A 148 -3.47 2.41 -11.88
C LEU A 148 -4.55 1.88 -10.92
N PHE A 149 -4.90 0.60 -10.99
CA PHE A 149 -5.95 0.05 -10.13
C PHE A 149 -5.58 0.17 -8.64
N PRO A 150 -4.39 -0.28 -8.18
CA PRO A 150 -4.04 -0.12 -6.77
C PRO A 150 -3.83 1.35 -6.36
N THR A 151 -3.38 2.24 -7.28
CA THR A 151 -3.30 3.68 -7.01
C THR A 151 -4.68 4.25 -6.66
N VAL A 152 -5.69 3.97 -7.50
CA VAL A 152 -7.06 4.43 -7.25
C VAL A 152 -7.65 3.80 -5.99
N GLU A 153 -7.41 2.51 -5.78
CA GLU A 153 -7.90 1.77 -4.62
C GLU A 153 -7.34 2.34 -3.31
N VAL A 154 -6.03 2.54 -3.23
CA VAL A 154 -5.36 3.12 -2.05
C VAL A 154 -5.79 4.55 -1.81
N LEU A 155 -5.91 5.36 -2.87
CA LEU A 155 -6.40 6.74 -2.74
C LEU A 155 -7.83 6.80 -2.18
N LEU A 156 -8.73 5.96 -2.68
CA LEU A 156 -10.10 5.87 -2.14
C LEU A 156 -10.10 5.38 -0.69
N ALA A 157 -9.23 4.43 -0.34
CA ALA A 157 -9.11 3.93 1.03
C ALA A 157 -8.53 4.97 2.00
N LEU A 158 -7.74 5.94 1.51
CA LEU A 158 -7.30 7.11 2.25
C LEU A 158 -8.41 8.16 2.47
N GLY A 159 -9.61 7.99 1.92
CA GLY A 159 -10.71 8.93 2.03
C GLY A 159 -11.07 9.30 3.49
N GLY A 160 -11.05 8.32 4.40
CA GLY A 160 -11.23 8.58 5.83
C GLY A 160 -10.11 9.41 6.44
N ALA A 161 -8.86 9.16 6.04
CA ALA A 161 -7.71 9.96 6.47
C ALA A 161 -7.81 11.40 5.91
N TRP A 162 -8.23 11.57 4.65
CA TRP A 162 -8.46 12.89 4.07
C TRP A 162 -9.47 13.70 4.88
N VAL A 163 -10.62 13.11 5.23
CA VAL A 163 -11.62 13.79 6.07
C VAL A 163 -11.03 14.19 7.42
N ALA A 164 -10.36 13.25 8.09
CA ALA A 164 -9.77 13.49 9.40
C ALA A 164 -8.69 14.60 9.38
N LEU A 165 -7.99 14.77 8.25
CA LEU A 165 -6.87 15.70 8.09
C LEU A 165 -7.23 17.04 7.47
N THR A 166 -8.40 17.17 6.80
CA THR A 166 -8.74 18.40 6.05
C THR A 166 -10.16 18.91 6.27
N GLN A 167 -11.08 18.08 6.76
CA GLN A 167 -12.51 18.42 6.93
C GLN A 167 -12.97 18.26 8.38
N GLY A 168 -12.32 17.40 9.14
CA GLY A 168 -12.76 16.92 10.44
C GLY A 168 -12.62 17.93 11.57
N SER A 169 -13.61 18.79 11.76
CA SER A 169 -13.65 19.81 12.81
C SER A 169 -14.32 19.34 14.10
N ASP A 170 -15.06 18.24 14.09
CA ASP A 170 -15.79 17.74 15.26
C ASP A 170 -14.86 17.46 16.46
N PRO A 171 -15.31 17.71 17.70
CA PRO A 171 -14.58 17.35 18.91
C PRO A 171 -14.23 15.85 18.95
N LEU A 172 -13.20 15.51 19.73
CA LEU A 172 -12.87 14.11 19.97
C LEU A 172 -14.04 13.36 20.62
N SER A 173 -14.29 12.16 20.13
CA SER A 173 -15.39 11.31 20.55
C SER A 173 -14.90 9.87 20.86
N TRP A 174 -15.79 9.03 21.33
CA TRP A 174 -15.50 7.61 21.53
C TRP A 174 -15.14 6.89 20.21
N ILE A 175 -15.60 7.43 19.06
CA ILE A 175 -15.27 6.89 17.73
C ILE A 175 -13.78 7.07 17.45
N ASP A 176 -13.16 8.19 17.86
CA ASP A 176 -11.71 8.40 17.75
C ASP A 176 -10.93 7.36 18.55
N ALA A 177 -11.38 7.05 19.77
CA ALA A 177 -10.75 6.03 20.60
C ALA A 177 -10.89 4.64 19.96
N LEU A 178 -12.05 4.31 19.40
CA LEU A 178 -12.27 3.07 18.67
C LEU A 178 -11.38 3.01 17.40
N ALA A 179 -11.34 4.08 16.63
CA ALA A 179 -10.50 4.19 15.42
C ALA A 179 -9.02 3.96 15.75
N LEU A 180 -8.52 4.58 16.84
CA LEU A 180 -7.15 4.40 17.31
C LEU A 180 -6.87 2.93 17.67
N VAL A 181 -7.75 2.30 18.47
CA VAL A 181 -7.58 0.90 18.89
C VAL A 181 -7.63 -0.05 17.70
N VAL A 182 -8.58 0.15 16.78
CA VAL A 182 -8.71 -0.67 15.57
C VAL A 182 -7.48 -0.52 14.68
N THR A 183 -7.05 0.71 14.39
CA THR A 183 -5.93 0.96 13.47
C THR A 183 -4.60 0.49 14.07
N ALA A 184 -4.30 0.83 15.32
CA ALA A 184 -3.07 0.40 15.98
C ALA A 184 -3.04 -1.11 16.20
N GLY A 185 -4.17 -1.72 16.58
CA GLY A 185 -4.34 -3.16 16.70
C GLY A 185 -4.12 -3.88 15.37
N ALA A 186 -4.68 -3.34 14.28
CA ALA A 186 -4.51 -3.84 12.92
C ALA A 186 -3.04 -3.85 12.48
N ILE A 187 -2.32 -2.73 12.64
CA ILE A 187 -0.88 -2.64 12.34
C ILE A 187 -0.09 -3.65 13.19
N THR A 188 -0.46 -3.82 14.45
CA THR A 188 0.20 -4.77 15.36
C THR A 188 -0.02 -6.22 14.91
N ILE A 189 -1.26 -6.60 14.61
CA ILE A 189 -1.62 -7.95 14.11
C ILE A 189 -0.83 -8.26 12.84
N GLU A 190 -0.83 -7.35 11.89
CA GLU A 190 -0.12 -7.51 10.62
C GLU A 190 1.39 -7.63 10.84
N THR A 191 1.97 -6.79 11.71
CA THR A 191 3.40 -6.86 12.05
C THR A 191 3.78 -8.21 12.64
N VAL A 192 3.01 -8.71 13.60
CA VAL A 192 3.25 -9.99 14.24
C VAL A 192 3.07 -11.14 13.25
N ALA A 193 2.02 -11.09 12.42
CA ALA A 193 1.77 -12.10 11.39
C ALA A 193 2.91 -12.21 10.38
N ASP A 194 3.40 -11.06 9.88
CA ASP A 194 4.52 -11.02 8.94
C ASP A 194 5.82 -11.55 9.57
N GLN A 195 6.10 -11.18 10.83
CA GLN A 195 7.29 -11.70 11.54
C GLN A 195 7.21 -13.21 11.75
N GLN A 196 6.05 -13.74 12.10
CA GLN A 196 5.83 -15.17 12.23
C GLN A 196 6.03 -15.89 10.89
N LEU A 197 5.52 -15.32 9.79
CA LEU A 197 5.69 -15.88 8.45
C LEU A 197 7.15 -15.89 8.03
N VAL A 198 7.89 -14.80 8.25
CA VAL A 198 9.34 -14.72 7.95
C VAL A 198 10.16 -15.70 8.80
N ALA A 199 9.82 -15.86 10.08
CA ALA A 199 10.49 -16.84 10.94
C ALA A 199 10.21 -18.27 10.45
N PHE A 200 8.97 -18.58 10.10
CA PHE A 200 8.58 -19.89 9.57
C PHE A 200 9.27 -20.19 8.24
N ALA A 201 9.35 -19.22 7.32
CA ALA A 201 10.00 -19.40 6.00
C ALA A 201 11.45 -19.86 6.09
N LYS A 202 12.17 -19.49 7.17
CA LYS A 202 13.58 -19.89 7.38
C LYS A 202 13.77 -21.36 7.81
N VAL A 203 12.73 -22.01 8.33
CA VAL A 203 12.83 -23.36 8.92
C VAL A 203 11.86 -24.36 8.31
N LYS A 204 10.94 -23.90 7.42
CA LYS A 204 9.93 -24.77 6.81
C LYS A 204 10.56 -25.84 5.91
N ARG A 205 9.91 -27.00 5.85
CA ARG A 205 10.18 -28.04 4.86
C ARG A 205 9.27 -27.87 3.64
N PRO A 206 9.64 -28.42 2.47
CA PRO A 206 8.77 -28.43 1.31
C PRO A 206 7.36 -28.95 1.64
N GLY A 207 6.32 -28.23 1.24
CA GLY A 207 4.93 -28.58 1.50
C GLY A 207 4.38 -28.23 2.91
N GLU A 208 5.22 -27.76 3.85
CA GLU A 208 4.75 -27.32 5.15
C GLU A 208 4.06 -25.96 5.06
N ILE A 209 2.95 -25.82 5.83
CA ILE A 209 2.21 -24.59 6.02
C ILE A 209 2.28 -24.15 7.49
N ILE A 210 2.36 -22.83 7.71
CA ILE A 210 2.38 -22.28 9.07
C ILE A 210 1.02 -22.51 9.76
N LYS A 211 1.07 -23.00 11.02
CA LYS A 211 -0.12 -23.31 11.84
C LYS A 211 0.04 -22.85 13.30
N THR A 212 0.98 -21.94 13.57
CA THR A 212 1.31 -21.47 14.91
C THR A 212 1.08 -19.96 15.05
N GLY A 213 0.97 -19.46 16.28
CA GLY A 213 0.73 -18.04 16.54
C GLY A 213 -0.60 -17.56 15.94
N LEU A 214 -0.62 -16.40 15.29
CA LEU A 214 -1.81 -15.86 14.63
C LEU A 214 -2.31 -16.74 13.48
N TRP A 215 -1.41 -17.48 12.83
CA TRP A 215 -1.73 -18.40 11.74
C TRP A 215 -2.46 -19.68 12.18
N ALA A 216 -2.59 -19.91 13.48
CA ALA A 216 -3.45 -20.96 14.03
C ALA A 216 -4.94 -20.57 13.97
N TYR A 217 -5.24 -19.27 13.98
CA TYR A 217 -6.61 -18.73 14.03
C TYR A 217 -7.14 -18.27 12.68
N SER A 218 -6.25 -17.86 11.77
CA SER A 218 -6.60 -17.38 10.43
C SER A 218 -5.60 -17.87 9.41
N ARG A 219 -6.06 -18.10 8.17
CA ARG A 219 -5.17 -18.40 7.02
C ARG A 219 -4.39 -17.17 6.54
N HIS A 220 -4.89 -15.98 6.81
CA HIS A 220 -4.35 -14.71 6.35
C HIS A 220 -4.48 -13.64 7.45
N PRO A 221 -3.79 -13.81 8.61
CA PRO A 221 -3.90 -12.84 9.71
C PRO A 221 -3.32 -11.47 9.35
N ASN A 222 -2.33 -11.43 8.45
CA ASN A 222 -1.78 -10.20 7.91
C ASN A 222 -2.81 -9.44 7.04
N TYR A 223 -3.60 -10.12 6.22
CA TYR A 223 -4.68 -9.48 5.45
C TYR A 223 -5.79 -8.95 6.35
N PHE A 224 -6.10 -9.66 7.44
CA PHE A 224 -7.02 -9.16 8.45
C PHE A 224 -6.52 -7.85 9.07
N GLY A 225 -5.21 -7.77 9.38
CA GLY A 225 -4.58 -6.55 9.85
C GLY A 225 -4.66 -5.43 8.80
N GLU A 226 -4.29 -5.71 7.57
CA GLU A 226 -4.34 -4.72 6.47
C GLU A 226 -5.76 -4.16 6.29
N LEU A 227 -6.78 -5.00 6.22
CA LEU A 227 -8.17 -4.53 6.14
C LEU A 227 -8.58 -3.72 7.38
N GLY A 228 -8.20 -4.17 8.57
CA GLY A 228 -8.47 -3.44 9.82
C GLY A 228 -7.86 -2.03 9.83
N PHE A 229 -6.68 -1.85 9.24
CA PHE A 229 -6.05 -0.54 9.09
C PHE A 229 -6.91 0.42 8.26
N TRP A 230 -7.38 0.01 7.08
CA TRP A 230 -8.23 0.82 6.20
C TRP A 230 -9.59 1.14 6.81
N TRP A 231 -10.22 0.17 7.47
CA TRP A 231 -11.46 0.41 8.22
C TRP A 231 -11.25 1.36 9.40
N GLY A 232 -10.10 1.27 10.08
CA GLY A 232 -9.75 2.19 11.16
C GLY A 232 -9.57 3.63 10.67
N LEU A 233 -8.95 3.85 9.51
CA LEU A 233 -8.85 5.18 8.89
C LEU A 233 -10.23 5.74 8.54
N TYR A 234 -11.14 4.92 8.03
CA TYR A 234 -12.53 5.32 7.80
C TYR A 234 -13.23 5.77 9.08
N LEU A 235 -13.02 5.08 10.20
CA LEU A 235 -13.59 5.48 11.49
C LEU A 235 -13.06 6.86 11.95
N PHE A 236 -11.79 7.18 11.71
CA PHE A 236 -11.27 8.53 11.97
C PHE A 236 -11.96 9.60 11.13
N GLY A 237 -12.26 9.31 9.86
CA GLY A 237 -13.04 10.18 9.01
C GLY A 237 -14.45 10.43 9.57
N LEU A 238 -15.16 9.37 9.95
CA LEU A 238 -16.49 9.46 10.56
C LEU A 238 -16.47 10.23 11.90
N ALA A 239 -15.40 10.08 12.68
CA ALA A 239 -15.24 10.84 13.93
C ALA A 239 -14.99 12.32 13.66
N GLY A 240 -14.41 12.66 12.53
CA GLY A 240 -14.11 14.03 12.11
C GLY A 240 -15.30 14.78 11.55
N ASP A 241 -16.04 14.14 10.66
CA ASP A 241 -17.28 14.64 10.07
C ASP A 241 -18.09 13.46 9.50
N PRO A 242 -19.20 13.08 10.17
CA PRO A 242 -20.04 11.97 9.74
C PRO A 242 -20.73 12.18 8.37
N SER A 243 -20.81 13.40 7.85
CA SER A 243 -21.42 13.67 6.54
C SER A 243 -20.63 13.03 5.40
N TYR A 244 -19.34 12.73 5.63
CA TYR A 244 -18.47 12.03 4.69
C TYR A 244 -18.53 10.48 4.79
N TYR A 245 -19.66 9.93 5.28
CA TYR A 245 -19.88 8.48 5.37
C TYR A 245 -19.66 7.74 4.05
N TRP A 246 -19.81 8.39 2.91
CA TRP A 246 -19.58 7.82 1.58
C TRP A 246 -18.13 7.38 1.34
N THR A 247 -17.16 7.87 2.12
CA THR A 247 -15.75 7.41 2.05
C THR A 247 -15.59 5.94 2.42
N VAL A 248 -16.64 5.28 2.93
CA VAL A 248 -16.73 3.81 3.11
C VAL A 248 -16.43 3.04 1.83
N VAL A 249 -16.59 3.67 0.66
CA VAL A 249 -16.28 3.04 -0.63
C VAL A 249 -14.83 2.54 -0.68
N GLY A 250 -13.88 3.26 -0.07
CA GLY A 250 -12.48 2.87 -0.04
C GLY A 250 -12.21 1.55 0.69
N PRO A 251 -12.51 1.41 1.99
CA PRO A 251 -12.32 0.15 2.70
C PRO A 251 -13.21 -0.99 2.16
N LEU A 252 -14.38 -0.70 1.58
CA LEU A 252 -15.19 -1.72 0.89
C LEU A 252 -14.49 -2.24 -0.37
N MET A 253 -13.93 -1.36 -1.20
CA MET A 253 -13.18 -1.75 -2.40
C MET A 253 -11.94 -2.58 -2.03
N MET A 254 -11.18 -2.16 -1.03
CA MET A 254 -10.04 -2.89 -0.48
C MET A 254 -10.47 -4.28 0.03
N THR A 255 -11.59 -4.36 0.77
CA THR A 255 -12.14 -5.64 1.24
C THR A 255 -12.54 -6.54 0.07
N GLY A 256 -13.19 -5.97 -0.95
CA GLY A 256 -13.58 -6.69 -2.17
C GLY A 256 -12.39 -7.25 -2.93
N MET A 257 -11.30 -6.49 -3.06
CA MET A 257 -10.07 -6.92 -3.70
C MET A 257 -9.40 -8.08 -2.94
N PHE A 258 -9.27 -7.97 -1.60
CA PHE A 258 -8.68 -9.06 -0.82
C PHE A 258 -9.51 -10.34 -0.87
N LEU A 259 -10.83 -10.26 -0.73
CA LEU A 259 -11.71 -11.42 -0.74
C LEU A 259 -11.92 -12.01 -2.15
N GLY A 260 -12.02 -11.15 -3.16
CA GLY A 260 -12.34 -11.56 -4.54
C GLY A 260 -11.12 -11.91 -5.39
N VAL A 261 -9.95 -11.36 -5.08
CA VAL A 261 -8.74 -11.52 -5.90
C VAL A 261 -7.60 -12.14 -5.09
N SER A 262 -7.13 -11.48 -4.02
CA SER A 262 -5.90 -11.89 -3.34
C SER A 262 -6.01 -13.25 -2.68
N ILE A 263 -7.08 -13.52 -1.91
CA ILE A 263 -7.27 -14.81 -1.23
C ILE A 263 -7.51 -15.96 -2.22
N PRO A 264 -8.38 -15.85 -3.24
CA PRO A 264 -8.55 -16.90 -4.24
C PRO A 264 -7.27 -17.23 -5.01
N TRP A 265 -6.47 -16.23 -5.35
CA TRP A 265 -5.17 -16.46 -6.01
C TRP A 265 -4.21 -17.26 -5.15
N MET A 266 -4.11 -16.93 -3.86
CA MET A 266 -3.29 -17.69 -2.91
C MET A 266 -3.81 -19.11 -2.68
N ALA A 267 -5.12 -19.33 -2.69
CA ALA A 267 -5.74 -20.64 -2.50
C ALA A 267 -5.59 -21.56 -3.73
N GLY A 268 -5.42 -21.00 -4.93
CA GLY A 268 -5.31 -21.74 -6.21
C GLY A 268 -3.97 -22.48 -6.45
N GLY A 269 -3.18 -22.74 -5.41
CA GLY A 269 -1.90 -23.49 -5.51
C GLY A 269 -0.66 -22.60 -5.71
N PHE A 270 -0.82 -21.29 -5.86
CA PHE A 270 0.29 -20.35 -6.01
C PHE A 270 0.99 -19.99 -4.69
N GLY A 271 0.40 -20.35 -3.55
CA GLY A 271 0.99 -20.10 -2.22
C GLY A 271 2.33 -20.80 -1.97
N SER A 272 2.61 -21.93 -2.63
CA SER A 272 3.90 -22.59 -2.57
C SER A 272 5.00 -21.79 -3.27
N ALA A 273 4.71 -21.17 -4.41
CA ALA A 273 5.65 -20.35 -5.17
C ALA A 273 6.09 -19.09 -4.40
N VAL A 274 5.17 -18.48 -3.63
CA VAL A 274 5.50 -17.33 -2.74
C VAL A 274 6.47 -17.76 -1.63
N LEU A 275 6.22 -18.91 -1.05
CA LEU A 275 7.08 -19.44 0.02
C LEU A 275 8.47 -19.87 -0.51
N GLU A 276 8.56 -20.31 -1.75
CA GLU A 276 9.83 -20.61 -2.43
C GLU A 276 10.60 -19.33 -2.74
N SER A 277 9.93 -18.28 -3.24
CA SER A 277 10.57 -16.99 -3.53
C SER A 277 11.10 -16.29 -2.27
N LEU A 278 10.42 -16.45 -1.12
CA LEU A 278 10.89 -15.93 0.16
C LEU A 278 12.08 -16.73 0.73
N ALA A 279 12.16 -18.00 0.46
CA ALA A 279 13.30 -18.83 0.86
C ALA A 279 14.56 -18.49 0.04
N ASP A 280 14.42 -18.25 -1.26
CA ASP A 280 15.51 -17.87 -2.15
C ASP A 280 16.03 -16.44 -1.91
N ALA A 281 15.18 -15.54 -1.40
CA ALA A 281 15.58 -14.17 -1.07
C ALA A 281 16.25 -14.03 0.31
N GLY A 282 16.20 -15.07 1.14
CA GLY A 282 16.78 -15.11 2.50
C GLY A 282 18.08 -15.91 2.62
N ALA A 283 18.57 -16.50 1.54
CA ALA A 283 19.86 -17.18 1.42
C ALA A 283 20.85 -16.27 0.70
#